data_3b0ba6e6ea9b093103b537f878c574d0
#
_entry.id   3b0ba6e6ea9b093103b537f878c574d0
#
_cell.length_a   1.000
_cell.length_b   1.000
_cell.length_c   1.000
_cell.angle_alpha   90.00
_cell.angle_beta   90.00
_cell.angle_gamma   90.00
#
_symmetry.space_group_name_H-M   'P 1'
#
loop_
_entity.id
_entity.type
_entity.pdbx_description
1 polymer ?
#
loop_
_entity_poly.entity_id
_entity_poly.type
_entity_poly.pdbx_seq_one_letter_code
_entity_poly.pdbx_strand_id
1 'polypeptide(L)'
;QGDLDAGLPMKEGLQKFLDWAGDDAELAEWGLDDVPVLKQNLFLVGLDENWPNRWYDLQRIFLQAYPRKEGEGLTLESVVDRLGIPKEEPFHNALDDALYTARVCRKLPLAEGLATYPTEEELLTEALLGAENTGRDVRLFMNRMEHDDYRSVPELYQAGCPECGAPLQNDEVWLKRGNTGYFTRAVCPYCGHWYLRFKLSR
;
A
#
# COMPACT_ATOMS: atom_id res chain seq x y z
N GLN A 1 -1.99 -21.53 -18.66
CA GLN A 1 -2.96 -21.04 -19.66
C GLN A 1 -4.36 -21.60 -19.37
N GLY A 2 -4.51 -22.93 -19.12
CA GLY A 2 -5.81 -23.54 -18.85
C GLY A 2 -6.54 -23.00 -17.62
N ASP A 3 -5.82 -22.65 -16.56
CA ASP A 3 -6.40 -22.09 -15.35
C ASP A 3 -6.91 -20.64 -15.58
N LEU A 4 -6.23 -19.87 -16.42
CA LEU A 4 -6.69 -18.54 -16.83
C LEU A 4 -7.96 -18.60 -17.68
N ASP A 5 -8.06 -19.60 -18.57
CA ASP A 5 -9.22 -19.78 -19.46
C ASP A 5 -10.46 -20.27 -18.68
N ALA A 6 -10.27 -20.94 -17.52
CA ALA A 6 -11.32 -21.39 -16.63
C ALA A 6 -11.68 -20.38 -15.52
N GLY A 7 -10.89 -19.30 -15.39
CA GLY A 7 -11.07 -18.27 -14.38
C GLY A 7 -12.33 -17.42 -14.59
N LEU A 8 -12.77 -16.77 -13.53
CA LEU A 8 -13.84 -15.76 -13.61
C LEU A 8 -13.32 -14.49 -14.29
N PRO A 9 -14.17 -13.74 -14.98
CA PRO A 9 -13.85 -12.37 -15.35
C PRO A 9 -13.40 -11.56 -14.14
N MET A 10 -12.36 -10.74 -14.28
CA MET A 10 -11.71 -10.04 -13.17
C MET A 10 -12.72 -9.30 -12.29
N LYS A 11 -13.67 -8.56 -12.87
CA LYS A 11 -14.71 -7.84 -12.12
C LYS A 11 -15.56 -8.78 -11.27
N GLU A 12 -15.97 -9.90 -11.84
CA GLU A 12 -16.81 -10.89 -11.14
C GLU A 12 -16.03 -11.56 -9.99
N GLY A 13 -14.76 -11.90 -10.23
CA GLY A 13 -13.89 -12.50 -9.21
C GLY A 13 -13.66 -11.53 -8.05
N LEU A 14 -13.35 -10.27 -8.34
CA LEU A 14 -13.16 -9.22 -7.33
C LEU A 14 -14.44 -8.95 -6.56
N GLN A 15 -15.61 -8.88 -7.22
CA GLN A 15 -16.89 -8.68 -6.51
C GLN A 15 -17.19 -9.84 -5.53
N LYS A 16 -16.98 -11.09 -5.96
CA LYS A 16 -17.13 -12.25 -5.07
C LYS A 16 -16.19 -12.21 -3.88
N PHE A 17 -14.96 -11.73 -4.10
CA PHE A 17 -13.99 -11.56 -3.03
C PHE A 17 -14.45 -10.50 -2.01
N LEU A 18 -14.92 -9.33 -2.48
CA LEU A 18 -15.48 -8.29 -1.62
C LEU A 18 -16.71 -8.78 -0.84
N ASP A 19 -17.64 -9.46 -1.51
CA ASP A 19 -18.84 -10.01 -0.89
C ASP A 19 -18.51 -11.04 0.21
N TRP A 20 -17.43 -11.83 0.00
CA TRP A 20 -16.95 -12.79 0.98
C TRP A 20 -16.21 -12.12 2.15
N ALA A 21 -15.38 -11.14 1.89
CA ALA A 21 -14.58 -10.45 2.90
C ALA A 21 -15.44 -9.53 3.79
N GLY A 22 -16.40 -8.83 3.17
CA GLY A 22 -17.26 -7.86 3.86
C GLY A 22 -16.62 -6.47 4.01
N ASP A 23 -17.46 -5.49 4.35
CA ASP A 23 -17.07 -4.08 4.37
C ASP A 23 -16.08 -3.73 5.49
N ASP A 24 -16.16 -4.45 6.63
CA ASP A 24 -15.34 -4.21 7.82
C ASP A 24 -14.04 -5.06 7.83
N ALA A 25 -13.69 -5.71 6.72
CA ALA A 25 -12.49 -6.54 6.67
C ALA A 25 -11.22 -5.71 6.84
N GLU A 26 -10.32 -6.20 7.66
CA GLU A 26 -8.94 -5.72 7.77
C GLU A 26 -8.02 -6.76 7.11
N LEU A 27 -7.15 -6.34 6.22
CA LEU A 27 -6.22 -7.23 5.54
C LEU A 27 -4.85 -7.21 6.18
N ALA A 28 -4.16 -8.31 6.10
CA ALA A 28 -2.75 -8.42 6.48
C ALA A 28 -1.99 -9.14 5.37
N GLU A 29 -0.88 -8.59 4.96
CA GLU A 29 -0.04 -9.12 3.90
C GLU A 29 1.41 -9.30 4.36
N TRP A 30 2.20 -10.05 3.61
CA TRP A 30 3.62 -10.20 3.85
C TRP A 30 4.41 -9.23 2.98
N GLY A 31 4.50 -7.97 3.40
CA GLY A 31 5.06 -6.85 2.65
C GLY A 31 4.03 -5.74 2.46
N LEU A 32 4.14 -4.99 1.37
CA LEU A 32 3.29 -3.84 1.08
C LEU A 32 2.78 -3.80 -0.36
N ASP A 33 2.85 -4.91 -1.09
CA ASP A 33 2.66 -4.88 -2.54
C ASP A 33 1.27 -5.38 -2.98
N ASP A 34 0.63 -6.29 -2.23
CA ASP A 34 -0.60 -6.96 -2.65
C ASP A 34 -1.83 -6.05 -2.57
N VAL A 35 -2.01 -5.33 -1.45
CA VAL A 35 -3.18 -4.46 -1.26
C VAL A 35 -3.19 -3.27 -2.23
N PRO A 36 -2.07 -2.58 -2.50
CA PRO A 36 -2.01 -1.58 -3.55
C PRO A 36 -2.40 -2.09 -4.93
N VAL A 37 -1.95 -3.30 -5.29
CA VAL A 37 -2.34 -3.95 -6.56
C VAL A 37 -3.82 -4.30 -6.58
N LEU A 38 -4.37 -4.77 -5.46
CA LEU A 38 -5.80 -5.02 -5.31
C LEU A 38 -6.61 -3.75 -5.54
N LYS A 39 -6.27 -2.65 -4.87
CA LYS A 39 -6.93 -1.35 -5.03
C LYS A 39 -6.89 -0.84 -6.48
N GLN A 40 -5.73 -0.96 -7.12
CA GLN A 40 -5.58 -0.63 -8.54
C GLN A 40 -6.54 -1.45 -9.43
N ASN A 41 -6.65 -2.75 -9.18
CA ASN A 41 -7.53 -3.62 -9.93
C ASN A 41 -9.02 -3.30 -9.68
N LEU A 42 -9.41 -3.00 -8.44
CA LEU A 42 -10.76 -2.55 -8.11
C LEU A 42 -11.13 -1.30 -8.91
N PHE A 43 -10.24 -0.29 -8.91
CA PHE A 43 -10.43 0.91 -9.72
C PHE A 43 -10.61 0.61 -11.20
N LEU A 44 -9.73 -0.21 -11.79
CA LEU A 44 -9.76 -0.54 -13.24
C LEU A 44 -11.07 -1.20 -13.68
N VAL A 45 -11.74 -1.92 -12.80
CA VAL A 45 -13.02 -2.58 -13.10
C VAL A 45 -14.24 -1.80 -12.60
N GLY A 46 -14.05 -0.61 -12.01
CA GLY A 46 -15.09 0.27 -11.49
C GLY A 46 -15.79 -0.30 -10.25
N LEU A 47 -15.02 -0.88 -9.34
CA LEU A 47 -15.41 -1.24 -7.98
C LEU A 47 -14.80 -0.23 -6.99
N ASP A 48 -15.19 -0.29 -5.71
CA ASP A 48 -14.70 0.63 -4.68
C ASP A 48 -13.23 0.37 -4.35
N GLU A 49 -12.35 1.25 -4.79
CA GLU A 49 -10.91 1.20 -4.54
C GLU A 49 -10.51 1.67 -3.14
N ASN A 50 -11.41 2.26 -2.36
CA ASN A 50 -11.12 2.64 -0.98
C ASN A 50 -11.09 1.43 -0.05
N TRP A 51 -11.69 0.31 -0.47
CA TRP A 51 -11.59 -0.95 0.25
C TRP A 51 -10.23 -1.64 0.02
N PRO A 52 -9.59 -2.26 1.02
CA PRO A 52 -9.96 -2.25 2.44
C PRO A 52 -9.61 -0.91 3.11
N ASN A 53 -10.35 -0.56 4.15
CA ASN A 53 -10.09 0.65 4.93
C ASN A 53 -8.79 0.55 5.72
N ARG A 54 -8.38 -0.66 6.11
CA ARG A 54 -7.15 -0.93 6.85
C ARG A 54 -6.46 -2.19 6.35
N TRP A 55 -5.13 -2.10 6.27
CA TRP A 55 -4.28 -3.28 6.06
C TRP A 55 -2.96 -3.11 6.82
N TYR A 56 -2.32 -4.24 7.06
CA TYR A 56 -1.13 -4.31 7.89
C TYR A 56 -0.02 -5.10 7.21
N ASP A 57 1.20 -4.58 7.25
CA ASP A 57 2.40 -5.29 6.88
C ASP A 57 2.85 -6.20 8.03
N LEU A 58 2.71 -7.49 7.87
CA LEU A 58 3.14 -8.47 8.87
C LEU A 58 4.66 -8.55 9.01
N GLN A 59 5.45 -8.16 8.00
CA GLN A 59 6.90 -8.06 8.15
C GLN A 59 7.27 -7.03 9.22
N ARG A 60 6.57 -5.92 9.29
CA ARG A 60 6.78 -4.88 10.30
C ARG A 60 6.49 -5.41 11.70
N ILE A 61 5.35 -6.09 11.89
CA ILE A 61 4.99 -6.71 13.18
C ILE A 61 5.98 -7.81 13.55
N PHE A 62 6.39 -8.63 12.57
CA PHE A 62 7.41 -9.65 12.79
C PHE A 62 8.73 -9.04 13.28
N LEU A 63 9.22 -7.98 12.65
CA LEU A 63 10.50 -7.34 13.00
C LEU A 63 10.50 -6.68 14.39
N GLN A 64 9.35 -6.25 14.89
CA GLN A 64 9.21 -5.76 16.26
C GLN A 64 9.43 -6.90 17.27
N ALA A 65 8.84 -8.07 17.02
CA ALA A 65 8.94 -9.24 17.90
C ALA A 65 10.26 -10.02 17.73
N TYR A 66 10.77 -10.04 16.51
CA TYR A 66 11.94 -10.84 16.09
C TYR A 66 12.94 -9.95 15.34
N PRO A 67 13.74 -9.13 16.02
CA PRO A 67 14.71 -8.26 15.36
C PRO A 67 15.60 -9.02 14.38
N ARG A 68 15.87 -8.39 13.24
CA ARG A 68 16.66 -8.98 12.14
C ARG A 68 18.09 -9.17 12.59
N LYS A 69 18.66 -10.33 12.27
CA LYS A 69 20.09 -10.60 12.40
C LYS A 69 20.80 -10.22 11.10
N GLU A 70 22.09 -9.91 11.22
CA GLU A 70 22.92 -9.62 10.04
C GLU A 70 22.90 -10.79 9.05
N GLY A 71 22.65 -10.49 7.76
CA GLY A 71 22.57 -11.50 6.70
C GLY A 71 21.25 -12.28 6.63
N GLU A 72 20.30 -12.05 7.53
CA GLU A 72 19.03 -12.76 7.56
C GLU A 72 18.05 -12.22 6.53
N GLY A 73 17.44 -13.10 5.72
CA GLY A 73 16.39 -12.75 4.77
C GLY A 73 15.05 -12.45 5.46
N LEU A 74 14.19 -11.69 4.78
CA LEU A 74 12.81 -11.41 5.18
C LEU A 74 11.78 -11.98 4.19
N THR A 75 12.17 -12.96 3.38
CA THR A 75 11.22 -13.68 2.54
C THR A 75 10.24 -14.47 3.42
N LEU A 76 9.02 -14.66 2.95
CA LEU A 76 8.03 -15.48 3.67
C LEU A 76 8.60 -16.86 4.04
N GLU A 77 9.29 -17.48 3.10
CA GLU A 77 9.95 -18.80 3.32
C GLU A 77 10.97 -18.76 4.46
N SER A 78 11.84 -17.74 4.49
CA SER A 78 12.87 -17.63 5.55
C SER A 78 12.25 -17.44 6.94
N VAL A 79 11.12 -16.77 7.01
CA VAL A 79 10.39 -16.56 8.27
C VAL A 79 9.61 -17.81 8.70
N VAL A 80 9.04 -18.53 7.76
CA VAL A 80 8.41 -19.84 8.00
C VAL A 80 9.44 -20.79 8.64
N ASP A 81 10.67 -20.86 8.11
CA ASP A 81 11.77 -21.63 8.69
C ASP A 81 12.13 -21.14 10.10
N ARG A 82 12.30 -19.84 10.27
CA ARG A 82 12.68 -19.24 11.56
C ARG A 82 11.66 -19.50 12.67
N LEU A 83 10.37 -19.53 12.31
CA LEU A 83 9.27 -19.81 13.25
C LEU A 83 8.97 -21.29 13.43
N GLY A 84 9.71 -22.17 12.75
CA GLY A 84 9.51 -23.62 12.81
C GLY A 84 8.12 -24.05 12.29
N ILE A 85 7.61 -23.38 11.29
CA ILE A 85 6.34 -23.72 10.64
C ILE A 85 6.59 -24.83 9.63
N PRO A 86 5.86 -25.97 9.68
CA PRO A 86 6.03 -27.06 8.72
C PRO A 86 5.76 -26.58 7.28
N LYS A 87 6.66 -26.95 6.36
CA LYS A 87 6.52 -26.73 4.92
C LYS A 87 5.82 -27.91 4.28
N GLU A 88 4.51 -27.86 4.16
CA GLU A 88 3.67 -28.91 3.60
C GLU A 88 3.34 -28.65 2.13
N GLU A 89 3.31 -27.37 1.74
CA GLU A 89 2.95 -26.90 0.41
C GLU A 89 4.12 -26.16 -0.25
N PRO A 90 4.16 -26.08 -1.58
CA PRO A 90 5.21 -25.33 -2.29
C PRO A 90 5.01 -23.83 -2.14
N PHE A 91 6.12 -23.07 -2.07
CA PHE A 91 6.10 -21.62 -2.19
C PHE A 91 5.89 -21.17 -3.64
N HIS A 92 5.55 -19.89 -3.82
CA HIS A 92 5.29 -19.24 -5.11
C HIS A 92 3.96 -19.65 -5.77
N ASN A 93 3.03 -20.09 -4.96
CA ASN A 93 1.62 -20.22 -5.30
C ASN A 93 0.81 -19.30 -4.40
N ALA A 94 -0.03 -18.45 -4.97
CA ALA A 94 -0.74 -17.40 -4.24
C ALA A 94 -1.58 -17.95 -3.05
N LEU A 95 -2.24 -19.10 -3.23
CA LEU A 95 -3.02 -19.73 -2.16
C LEU A 95 -2.13 -20.26 -1.03
N ASP A 96 -1.03 -20.92 -1.39
CA ASP A 96 -0.09 -21.50 -0.43
C ASP A 96 0.67 -20.41 0.32
N ASP A 97 1.08 -19.33 -0.38
CA ASP A 97 1.72 -18.16 0.23
C ASP A 97 0.75 -17.46 1.20
N ALA A 98 -0.53 -17.30 0.84
CA ALA A 98 -1.56 -16.79 1.75
C ALA A 98 -1.75 -17.67 2.99
N LEU A 99 -1.72 -19.01 2.82
CA LEU A 99 -1.79 -19.96 3.92
C LEU A 99 -0.57 -19.85 4.87
N TYR A 100 0.64 -19.75 4.31
CA TYR A 100 1.85 -19.51 5.11
C TYR A 100 1.83 -18.18 5.82
N THR A 101 1.38 -17.12 5.15
CA THR A 101 1.18 -15.79 5.76
C THR A 101 0.23 -15.88 6.95
N ALA A 102 -0.90 -16.58 6.82
CA ALA A 102 -1.82 -16.82 7.93
C ALA A 102 -1.20 -17.63 9.07
N ARG A 103 -0.39 -18.65 8.75
CA ARG A 103 0.34 -19.45 9.76
C ARG A 103 1.38 -18.60 10.50
N VAL A 104 2.11 -17.74 9.79
CA VAL A 104 3.04 -16.75 10.39
C VAL A 104 2.27 -15.79 11.28
N CYS A 105 1.19 -15.19 10.81
CA CYS A 105 0.35 -14.27 11.55
C CYS A 105 -0.09 -14.85 12.91
N ARG A 106 -0.47 -16.14 12.95
CA ARG A 106 -0.85 -16.84 14.19
C ARG A 106 0.29 -17.04 15.19
N LYS A 107 1.55 -16.89 14.78
CA LYS A 107 2.73 -16.98 15.65
C LYS A 107 3.20 -15.63 16.17
N LEU A 108 2.70 -14.53 15.60
CA LEU A 108 3.07 -13.18 16.00
C LEU A 108 2.29 -12.72 17.23
N PRO A 109 2.85 -11.81 18.04
CA PRO A 109 2.12 -11.09 19.08
C PRO A 109 1.22 -10.02 18.45
N LEU A 110 0.20 -10.47 17.70
CA LEU A 110 -0.58 -9.64 16.80
C LEU A 110 -1.25 -8.46 17.53
N ALA A 111 -1.83 -8.72 18.71
CA ALA A 111 -2.52 -7.67 19.46
C ALA A 111 -1.57 -6.53 19.85
N GLU A 112 -0.34 -6.84 20.28
CA GLU A 112 0.69 -5.85 20.60
C GLU A 112 1.18 -5.14 19.34
N GLY A 113 1.44 -5.90 18.26
CA GLY A 113 1.87 -5.36 16.98
C GLY A 113 0.86 -4.39 16.36
N LEU A 114 -0.43 -4.70 16.45
CA LEU A 114 -1.50 -3.82 15.98
C LEU A 114 -1.66 -2.57 16.85
N ALA A 115 -1.53 -2.71 18.19
CA ALA A 115 -1.62 -1.57 19.10
C ALA A 115 -0.49 -0.54 18.91
N THR A 116 0.66 -0.99 18.42
CA THR A 116 1.85 -0.14 18.15
C THR A 116 2.09 0.09 16.67
N TYR A 117 1.15 -0.32 15.80
CA TYR A 117 1.29 -0.15 14.36
C TYR A 117 1.28 1.34 14.01
N PRO A 118 2.18 1.79 13.13
CA PRO A 118 2.27 3.19 12.77
C PRO A 118 0.94 3.74 12.26
N THR A 119 0.69 4.99 12.56
CA THR A 119 -0.42 5.74 11.98
C THR A 119 -0.23 5.90 10.47
N GLU A 120 -1.30 6.19 9.76
CA GLU A 120 -1.25 6.46 8.31
C GLU A 120 -0.29 7.63 8.00
N GLU A 121 -0.25 8.66 8.84
CA GLU A 121 0.67 9.79 8.72
C GLU A 121 2.14 9.37 8.82
N GLU A 122 2.46 8.51 9.79
CA GLU A 122 3.82 7.97 9.96
C GLU A 122 4.23 7.09 8.77
N LEU A 123 3.35 6.19 8.31
CA LEU A 123 3.61 5.36 7.14
C LEU A 123 3.81 6.19 5.87
N LEU A 124 2.99 7.22 5.67
CA LEU A 124 3.13 8.12 4.54
C LEU A 124 4.44 8.90 4.60
N THR A 125 4.84 9.33 5.79
CA THR A 125 6.12 10.02 6.01
C THR A 125 7.31 9.12 5.66
N GLU A 126 7.31 7.88 6.11
CA GLU A 126 8.35 6.89 5.78
C GLU A 126 8.41 6.62 4.27
N ALA A 127 7.25 6.42 3.64
CA ALA A 127 7.15 6.17 2.21
C ALA A 127 7.65 7.37 1.38
N LEU A 128 7.38 8.60 1.83
CA LEU A 128 7.90 9.81 1.20
C LEU A 128 9.43 9.86 1.23
N LEU A 129 10.03 9.56 2.39
CA LEU A 129 11.49 9.52 2.52
C LEU A 129 12.10 8.47 1.59
N GLY A 130 11.42 7.33 1.41
CA GLY A 130 11.79 6.32 0.41
C GLY A 130 11.67 6.84 -1.02
N ALA A 131 10.57 7.50 -1.37
CA ALA A 131 10.31 8.03 -2.71
C ALA A 131 11.34 9.11 -3.13
N GLU A 132 11.83 9.92 -2.18
CA GLU A 132 12.91 10.89 -2.45
C GLU A 132 14.16 10.22 -3.05
N ASN A 133 14.42 8.98 -2.67
CA ASN A 133 15.58 8.22 -3.14
C ASN A 133 15.32 7.46 -4.44
N THR A 134 14.06 7.20 -4.78
CA THR A 134 13.68 6.41 -5.97
C THR A 134 13.24 7.26 -7.16
N GLY A 135 13.07 8.59 -6.99
CA GLY A 135 12.60 9.49 -8.03
C GLY A 135 11.11 9.34 -8.37
N ARG A 136 10.35 8.57 -7.58
CA ARG A 136 8.90 8.39 -7.74
C ARG A 136 8.08 9.53 -7.12
N ASP A 137 8.58 10.75 -7.18
CA ASP A 137 7.91 11.93 -6.69
C ASP A 137 7.57 12.91 -7.81
N VAL A 138 6.37 13.46 -7.77
CA VAL A 138 5.92 14.55 -8.66
C VAL A 138 5.94 15.85 -7.88
N ARG A 139 6.71 16.82 -8.37
CA ARG A 139 6.87 18.12 -7.73
C ARG A 139 6.04 19.17 -8.43
N LEU A 140 5.08 19.71 -7.74
CA LEU A 140 4.27 20.81 -8.18
C LEU A 140 4.81 22.10 -7.55
N PHE A 141 5.06 23.10 -8.39
CA PHE A 141 5.47 24.43 -7.93
C PHE A 141 4.26 25.35 -8.03
N MET A 142 3.87 25.90 -6.90
CA MET A 142 2.75 26.83 -6.84
C MET A 142 3.23 28.19 -6.40
N ASN A 143 2.86 29.22 -7.15
CA ASN A 143 3.04 30.58 -6.69
C ASN A 143 2.18 30.83 -5.45
N ARG A 144 2.59 31.81 -4.62
CA ARG A 144 1.92 32.16 -3.37
C ARG A 144 0.42 32.17 -3.56
N MET A 145 -0.25 31.26 -2.86
CA MET A 145 -1.70 31.24 -2.84
C MET A 145 -2.21 32.32 -1.89
N GLU A 146 -3.15 33.11 -2.37
CA GLU A 146 -3.86 34.09 -1.55
C GLU A 146 -4.85 33.45 -0.58
N HIS A 147 -5.01 32.12 -0.64
CA HIS A 147 -5.96 31.34 0.17
C HIS A 147 -5.24 30.46 1.17
N ASP A 148 -5.68 30.51 2.41
CA ASP A 148 -5.18 29.67 3.51
C ASP A 148 -5.56 28.18 3.34
N ASP A 149 -6.43 27.84 2.40
CA ASP A 149 -6.87 26.47 2.15
C ASP A 149 -6.38 25.95 0.80
N TYR A 150 -5.24 25.25 0.83
CA TYR A 150 -4.69 24.53 -0.34
C TYR A 150 -5.63 23.43 -0.89
N ARG A 151 -6.60 22.95 -0.09
CA ARG A 151 -7.56 21.91 -0.49
C ARG A 151 -8.50 22.40 -1.58
N SER A 152 -8.66 23.69 -1.74
CA SER A 152 -9.48 24.29 -2.79
C SER A 152 -8.76 24.50 -4.12
N VAL A 153 -7.51 24.02 -4.27
CA VAL A 153 -6.68 24.21 -5.46
C VAL A 153 -6.83 23.07 -6.43
N PRO A 154 -7.54 23.26 -7.57
CA PRO A 154 -7.81 22.18 -8.52
C PRO A 154 -6.54 21.51 -9.07
N GLU A 155 -5.47 22.29 -9.25
CA GLU A 155 -4.21 21.80 -9.83
C GLU A 155 -3.55 20.71 -8.98
N LEU A 156 -3.81 20.68 -7.67
CA LEU A 156 -3.31 19.64 -6.78
C LEU A 156 -3.98 18.28 -7.03
N TYR A 157 -5.17 18.29 -7.62
CA TYR A 157 -5.97 17.12 -7.91
C TYR A 157 -5.97 16.75 -9.39
N GLN A 158 -5.29 17.52 -10.24
CA GLN A 158 -5.21 17.32 -11.68
C GLN A 158 -3.81 16.92 -12.15
N ALA A 159 -2.93 16.54 -11.24
CA ALA A 159 -1.59 16.13 -11.59
C ALA A 159 -1.62 14.88 -12.48
N GLY A 160 -0.88 14.92 -13.57
CA GLY A 160 -0.74 13.77 -14.47
C GLY A 160 0.41 12.85 -14.07
N CYS A 161 0.25 11.57 -14.34
CA CYS A 161 1.33 10.59 -14.18
C CYS A 161 2.49 10.91 -15.13
N PRO A 162 3.73 11.02 -14.64
CA PRO A 162 4.89 11.32 -15.49
C PRO A 162 5.19 10.24 -16.53
N GLU A 163 4.74 9.00 -16.32
CA GLU A 163 5.00 7.90 -17.24
C GLU A 163 3.96 7.78 -18.36
N CYS A 164 2.66 7.95 -18.03
CA CYS A 164 1.59 7.70 -19.01
C CYS A 164 0.62 8.87 -19.20
N GLY A 165 0.76 9.96 -18.45
CA GLY A 165 -0.10 11.13 -18.53
C GLY A 165 -1.50 10.97 -17.92
N ALA A 166 -1.88 9.78 -17.45
CA ALA A 166 -3.16 9.56 -16.80
C ALA A 166 -3.29 10.39 -15.52
N PRO A 167 -4.51 10.83 -15.14
CA PRO A 167 -4.70 11.55 -13.88
C PRO A 167 -4.22 10.73 -12.69
N LEU A 168 -3.49 11.38 -11.79
CA LEU A 168 -3.12 10.79 -10.50
C LEU A 168 -4.26 10.99 -9.51
N GLN A 169 -4.63 9.92 -8.84
CA GLN A 169 -5.56 9.97 -7.72
C GLN A 169 -4.77 10.12 -6.43
N ASN A 170 -5.22 10.96 -5.53
CA ASN A 170 -4.61 11.13 -4.22
C ASN A 170 -5.64 10.95 -3.10
N ASP A 171 -5.16 10.62 -1.91
CA ASP A 171 -5.98 10.29 -0.74
C ASP A 171 -6.61 11.55 -0.08
N GLU A 172 -6.55 12.72 -0.72
CA GLU A 172 -7.01 14.01 -0.18
C GLU A 172 -6.37 14.44 1.15
N VAL A 173 -5.52 13.59 1.72
CA VAL A 173 -4.78 13.86 2.94
C VAL A 173 -3.42 14.42 2.60
N TRP A 174 -3.19 15.68 2.93
CA TRP A 174 -1.93 16.36 2.70
C TRP A 174 -1.18 16.60 4.00
N LEU A 175 0.01 16.03 4.10
CA LEU A 175 0.89 16.23 5.24
C LEU A 175 1.79 17.44 5.04
N LYS A 176 1.93 18.23 6.09
CA LYS A 176 2.76 19.44 6.08
C LYS A 176 4.22 19.09 6.43
N ARG A 177 5.16 19.57 5.62
CA ARG A 177 6.60 19.46 5.86
C ARG A 177 7.24 20.84 5.89
N GLY A 178 7.69 21.26 7.06
CA GLY A 178 8.22 22.60 7.26
C GLY A 178 7.13 23.68 7.13
N ASN A 179 7.52 24.88 6.76
CA ASN A 179 6.60 26.03 6.74
C ASN A 179 5.78 26.16 5.45
N THR A 180 6.26 25.59 4.35
CA THR A 180 5.71 25.85 3.01
C THR A 180 5.55 24.60 2.15
N GLY A 181 5.97 23.43 2.63
CA GLY A 181 5.91 22.19 1.89
C GLY A 181 4.73 21.32 2.32
N TYR A 182 4.12 20.66 1.36
CA TYR A 182 3.06 19.67 1.57
C TYR A 182 3.29 18.47 0.67
N PHE A 183 2.84 17.32 1.09
CA PHE A 183 2.92 16.11 0.29
C PHE A 183 1.77 15.14 0.60
N THR A 184 1.47 14.28 -0.37
CA THR A 184 0.49 13.21 -0.26
C THR A 184 0.89 12.03 -1.11
N ARG A 185 0.33 10.87 -0.81
CA ARG A 185 0.39 9.70 -1.69
C ARG A 185 -0.54 9.90 -2.87
N ALA A 186 -0.14 9.39 -4.03
CA ALA A 186 -0.97 9.36 -5.22
C ALA A 186 -0.81 8.03 -5.96
N VAL A 187 -1.82 7.65 -6.72
CA VAL A 187 -1.83 6.41 -7.49
C VAL A 187 -2.15 6.73 -8.95
N CYS A 188 -1.31 6.23 -9.84
CA CYS A 188 -1.68 6.10 -11.24
C CYS A 188 -2.30 4.72 -11.43
N PRO A 189 -3.52 4.62 -12.01
CA PRO A 189 -4.17 3.32 -12.22
C PRO A 189 -3.40 2.37 -13.14
N TYR A 190 -2.44 2.89 -13.92
CA TYR A 190 -1.64 2.10 -14.87
C TYR A 190 -0.19 1.90 -14.46
N CYS A 191 0.40 2.86 -13.72
CA CYS A 191 1.83 2.89 -13.41
C CYS A 191 2.14 2.70 -11.92
N GLY A 192 1.10 2.59 -11.06
CA GLY A 192 1.27 2.35 -9.63
C GLY A 192 1.51 3.63 -8.81
N HIS A 193 2.24 3.50 -7.71
CA HIS A 193 2.37 4.54 -6.70
C HIS A 193 3.29 5.69 -7.09
N TRP A 194 2.85 6.89 -6.72
CA TRP A 194 3.57 8.15 -6.83
C TRP A 194 3.38 8.96 -5.55
N TYR A 195 4.21 9.99 -5.37
CA TYR A 195 4.05 10.97 -4.30
C TYR A 195 3.96 12.35 -4.90
N LEU A 196 2.91 13.06 -4.56
CA LEU A 196 2.75 14.46 -4.94
C LEU A 196 3.36 15.35 -3.87
N ARG A 197 4.08 16.35 -4.31
CA ARG A 197 4.60 17.41 -3.45
C ARG A 197 4.28 18.75 -4.03
N PHE A 198 3.90 19.69 -3.21
CA PHE A 198 3.93 21.07 -3.61
C PHE A 198 4.63 21.94 -2.57
N LYS A 199 5.15 23.05 -3.02
CA LYS A 199 5.77 24.05 -2.19
C LYS A 199 5.14 25.40 -2.49
N LEU A 200 4.69 26.07 -1.45
CA LEU A 200 4.24 27.45 -1.56
C LEU A 200 5.49 28.35 -1.71
N SER A 201 5.61 29.07 -2.81
CA SER A 201 6.62 30.12 -2.96
C SER A 201 6.18 31.35 -2.20
N ARG A 202 7.13 32.01 -1.55
CA ARG A 202 6.89 33.33 -0.92
C ARG A 202 6.97 34.43 -1.96
#